data_7b7732b948a02a98a65e614f839f03df
#
_entry.id   7b7732b948a02a98a65e614f839f03df
#
_cell.length_a   1.000
_cell.length_b   1.000
_cell.length_c   1.000
_cell.angle_alpha   90.00
_cell.angle_beta   90.00
_cell.angle_gamma   90.00
#
_symmetry.space_group_name_H-M   'P 1'
#
loop_
_entity.id
_entity.type
_entity.pdbx_description
1 polymer ?
#
loop_
_entity_poly.entity_id
_entity_poly.type
_entity_poly.pdbx_seq_one_letter_code
_entity_poly.pdbx_strand_id
1 'polypeptide(L)'
;MNALPPADQADPADPLAAFAALRTPEGAALLDELRDHDPARELATATRLRRTHPAALVSAALGQARLRQRAVAKFGAADAYRMFFTPDGVEQATRTSVARYRAERFAEQGVGSVADLCCGIGGDALALARAGISVLAVDRDPLTAEVARANAEALGLQDLVEVRCADVTEVDTSPYDAVFVDPARRGGRGRIFDPEAYSPPLSWATGAALKAPRAALKIAPGVPHEAIEPAAEAEWISDGGDVKEAVLWFGEGFAPGTFRATLLPSRTTLASEGPLPAPPVGPVGRYLYEPDGAVIRAHLVAGIVERCEGRLIDETIAYVTSETPYESDATAAYEITDQLPFNMKKLKALLRERQVGVLTVKKRGSAVEPEELRRKMKLQGPHAATVFLTRVAGAPTMLIGQPVKRS
;
A
#
# COMPACT_ATOMS: atom_id res chain seq x y z
N MET A 1 34.02 -8.64 11.77
CA MET A 1 34.04 -7.21 12.14
C MET A 1 35.02 -6.49 11.20
N ASN A 2 34.52 -6.03 10.04
CA ASN A 2 35.31 -5.15 9.19
C ASN A 2 35.02 -3.72 9.65
N ALA A 3 36.04 -3.08 10.24
CA ALA A 3 35.99 -1.67 10.59
C ALA A 3 35.84 -0.84 9.31
N LEU A 4 34.90 0.10 9.30
CA LEU A 4 34.77 1.11 8.24
C LEU A 4 36.11 1.87 8.13
N PRO A 5 36.59 2.18 6.91
CA PRO A 5 37.79 2.97 6.74
C PRO A 5 37.60 4.39 7.33
N PRO A 6 38.68 5.03 7.78
CA PRO A 6 38.59 6.38 8.31
C PRO A 6 38.09 7.37 7.28
N ALA A 7 37.27 8.31 7.69
CA ALA A 7 36.48 9.24 6.88
C ALA A 7 37.26 10.10 5.85
N ASP A 8 38.58 10.09 5.91
CA ASP A 8 39.47 10.94 5.07
C ASP A 8 39.82 10.31 3.68
N GLN A 9 39.35 9.11 3.36
CA GLN A 9 39.64 8.41 2.10
C GLN A 9 38.40 7.97 1.32
N ALA A 10 37.19 8.39 1.73
CA ALA A 10 35.98 7.99 1.07
C ALA A 10 35.78 8.76 -0.25
N ASP A 11 35.53 8.03 -1.34
CA ASP A 11 35.11 8.62 -2.61
C ASP A 11 33.83 9.45 -2.35
N PRO A 12 33.78 10.75 -2.69
CA PRO A 12 32.59 11.58 -2.51
C PRO A 12 31.39 11.10 -3.35
N ALA A 13 31.57 10.13 -4.23
CA ALA A 13 30.52 9.46 -4.97
C ALA A 13 30.01 8.16 -4.29
N ASP A 14 30.63 7.71 -3.19
CA ASP A 14 30.20 6.53 -2.43
C ASP A 14 28.93 6.82 -1.61
N PRO A 15 27.79 6.14 -1.92
CA PRO A 15 26.53 6.34 -1.19
C PRO A 15 26.62 5.99 0.31
N LEU A 16 27.44 5.00 0.69
CA LEU A 16 27.64 4.62 2.09
C LEU A 16 28.40 5.72 2.85
N ALA A 17 29.45 6.29 2.25
CA ALA A 17 30.17 7.41 2.85
C ALA A 17 29.28 8.66 2.99
N ALA A 18 28.48 8.96 1.98
CA ALA A 18 27.51 10.06 2.03
C ALA A 18 26.47 9.84 3.14
N PHE A 19 25.99 8.61 3.30
CA PHE A 19 25.05 8.24 4.36
C PHE A 19 25.71 8.33 5.76
N ALA A 20 26.92 7.83 5.92
CA ALA A 20 27.66 7.92 7.17
C ALA A 20 27.88 9.38 7.61
N ALA A 21 28.15 10.29 6.68
CA ALA A 21 28.29 11.72 6.95
C ALA A 21 26.99 12.35 7.53
N LEU A 22 25.81 11.89 7.11
CA LEU A 22 24.53 12.37 7.65
C LEU A 22 24.32 11.98 9.12
N ARG A 23 24.98 10.92 9.59
CA ARG A 23 24.88 10.42 10.98
C ARG A 23 25.89 11.05 11.93
N THR A 24 26.80 11.87 11.44
CA THR A 24 27.68 12.68 12.28
C THR A 24 26.90 13.77 13.01
N PRO A 25 27.40 14.34 14.13
CA PRO A 25 26.78 15.49 14.79
C PRO A 25 26.52 16.67 13.85
N GLU A 26 27.42 16.94 12.90
CA GLU A 26 27.28 17.98 11.89
C GLU A 26 26.15 17.65 10.91
N GLY A 27 26.12 16.43 10.40
CA GLY A 27 25.06 15.95 9.51
C GLY A 27 23.67 15.97 10.17
N ALA A 28 23.59 15.54 11.43
CA ALA A 28 22.35 15.57 12.21
C ALA A 28 21.84 17.01 12.41
N ALA A 29 22.72 17.94 12.80
CA ALA A 29 22.36 19.35 12.96
C ALA A 29 21.87 19.96 11.64
N LEU A 30 22.51 19.61 10.52
CA LEU A 30 22.10 20.08 9.20
C LEU A 30 20.73 19.51 8.78
N LEU A 31 20.44 18.26 9.11
CA LEU A 31 19.12 17.66 8.86
C LEU A 31 18.03 18.32 9.70
N ASP A 32 18.31 18.70 10.93
CA ASP A 32 17.37 19.44 11.79
C ASP A 32 17.11 20.84 11.24
N GLU A 33 18.14 21.55 10.76
CA GLU A 33 17.98 22.85 10.08
C GLU A 33 17.12 22.75 8.83
N LEU A 34 17.22 21.62 8.09
CA LEU A 34 16.49 21.38 6.84
C LEU A 34 15.10 20.77 7.03
N ARG A 35 14.63 20.61 8.27
CA ARG A 35 13.34 19.95 8.55
C ARG A 35 12.17 20.55 7.80
N ASP A 36 12.08 21.88 7.78
CA ASP A 36 11.00 22.64 7.13
C ASP A 36 11.48 23.29 5.82
N HIS A 37 12.49 22.66 5.18
CA HIS A 37 13.04 23.15 3.94
C HIS A 37 12.00 23.21 2.82
N ASP A 38 11.89 24.38 2.16
CA ASP A 38 11.07 24.55 0.96
C ASP A 38 11.84 24.06 -0.29
N PRO A 39 11.38 22.99 -0.96
CA PRO A 39 12.02 22.48 -2.16
C PRO A 39 12.14 23.53 -3.30
N ALA A 40 11.24 24.52 -3.35
CA ALA A 40 11.31 25.59 -4.34
C ALA A 40 12.54 26.52 -4.14
N ARG A 41 13.12 26.53 -2.93
CA ARG A 41 14.31 27.33 -2.58
C ARG A 41 15.60 26.52 -2.50
N GLU A 42 15.60 25.29 -2.99
CA GLU A 42 16.72 24.35 -2.81
C GLU A 42 18.05 24.91 -3.28
N LEU A 43 18.12 25.54 -4.46
CA LEU A 43 19.35 26.10 -5.01
C LEU A 43 19.93 27.22 -4.10
N ALA A 44 19.07 28.12 -3.61
CA ALA A 44 19.49 29.19 -2.70
C ALA A 44 19.98 28.63 -1.36
N THR A 45 19.27 27.63 -0.82
CA THR A 45 19.64 26.93 0.42
C THR A 45 20.97 26.21 0.25
N ALA A 46 21.16 25.46 -0.83
CA ALA A 46 22.43 24.78 -1.13
C ALA A 46 23.60 25.78 -1.22
N THR A 47 23.40 26.90 -1.92
CA THR A 47 24.44 27.96 -2.06
C THR A 47 24.81 28.57 -0.71
N ARG A 48 23.84 28.78 0.17
CA ARG A 48 24.06 29.29 1.53
C ARG A 48 24.87 28.30 2.38
N LEU A 49 24.41 27.04 2.41
CA LEU A 49 25.01 26.01 3.27
C LEU A 49 26.42 25.61 2.84
N ARG A 50 26.73 25.63 1.55
CA ARG A 50 28.08 25.34 1.03
C ARG A 50 29.16 26.38 1.43
N ARG A 51 28.77 27.48 2.07
CA ARG A 51 29.74 28.44 2.65
C ARG A 51 30.33 27.95 3.95
N THR A 52 29.64 27.05 4.66
CA THR A 52 30.00 26.59 6.00
C THR A 52 30.14 25.08 6.12
N HIS A 53 29.61 24.32 5.13
CA HIS A 53 29.63 22.87 5.14
C HIS A 53 30.19 22.28 3.82
N PRO A 54 30.78 21.07 3.86
CA PRO A 54 31.24 20.37 2.67
C PRO A 54 30.11 20.17 1.65
N ALA A 55 30.40 20.38 0.37
CA ALA A 55 29.40 20.31 -0.71
C ALA A 55 28.71 18.94 -0.78
N ALA A 56 29.44 17.86 -0.54
CA ALA A 56 28.90 16.49 -0.51
C ALA A 56 27.88 16.32 0.62
N LEU A 57 28.19 16.77 1.84
CA LEU A 57 27.28 16.71 2.98
C LEU A 57 26.00 17.54 2.73
N VAL A 58 26.14 18.75 2.18
CA VAL A 58 24.98 19.60 1.83
C VAL A 58 24.08 18.91 0.82
N SER A 59 24.65 18.27 -0.21
CA SER A 59 23.88 17.54 -1.22
C SER A 59 23.15 16.33 -0.62
N ALA A 60 23.81 15.55 0.22
CA ALA A 60 23.24 14.40 0.92
C ALA A 60 22.10 14.86 1.87
N ALA A 61 22.31 15.92 2.65
CA ALA A 61 21.32 16.44 3.60
C ALA A 61 20.06 16.99 2.91
N LEU A 62 20.20 17.73 1.82
CA LEU A 62 19.07 18.21 1.01
C LEU A 62 18.31 17.03 0.38
N GLY A 63 19.03 16.03 -0.15
CA GLY A 63 18.43 14.81 -0.65
C GLY A 63 17.61 14.10 0.43
N GLN A 64 18.18 13.93 1.62
CA GLN A 64 17.50 13.28 2.74
C GLN A 64 16.32 14.09 3.26
N ALA A 65 16.41 15.42 3.34
CA ALA A 65 15.30 16.29 3.73
C ALA A 65 14.08 16.11 2.81
N ARG A 66 14.28 16.07 1.49
CA ARG A 66 13.20 15.78 0.52
C ARG A 66 12.59 14.38 0.72
N LEU A 67 13.42 13.36 0.96
CA LEU A 67 12.95 12.01 1.20
C LEU A 67 12.12 11.93 2.49
N ARG A 68 12.57 12.60 3.57
CA ARG A 68 11.82 12.70 4.84
C ARG A 68 10.44 13.35 4.65
N GLN A 69 10.35 14.45 3.90
CA GLN A 69 9.09 15.12 3.59
C GLN A 69 8.13 14.20 2.81
N ARG A 70 8.64 13.48 1.80
CA ARG A 70 7.85 12.49 1.05
C ARG A 70 7.40 11.32 1.92
N ALA A 71 8.22 10.90 2.86
CA ALA A 71 7.97 9.78 3.76
C ALA A 71 6.87 10.06 4.79
N VAL A 72 6.57 11.33 5.10
CA VAL A 72 5.51 11.73 6.05
C VAL A 72 4.17 11.05 5.71
N ALA A 73 3.82 10.92 4.44
CA ALA A 73 2.58 10.30 4.01
C ALA A 73 2.50 8.79 4.33
N LYS A 74 3.63 8.11 4.55
CA LYS A 74 3.69 6.67 4.87
C LYS A 74 3.97 6.40 6.34
N PHE A 75 4.87 7.20 6.95
CA PHE A 75 5.40 6.94 8.29
C PHE A 75 4.87 7.92 9.35
N GLY A 76 4.16 8.98 8.93
CA GLY A 76 3.81 10.08 9.82
C GLY A 76 5.00 10.99 10.12
N ALA A 77 4.73 12.24 10.51
CA ALA A 77 5.77 13.25 10.74
C ALA A 77 6.71 12.88 11.91
N ALA A 78 6.16 12.25 12.97
CA ALA A 78 6.94 11.89 14.15
C ALA A 78 8.09 10.93 13.85
N ASP A 79 7.87 9.93 12.99
CA ASP A 79 8.89 8.96 12.59
C ASP A 79 9.68 9.44 11.38
N ALA A 80 9.02 9.97 10.35
CA ALA A 80 9.66 10.33 9.09
C ALA A 80 10.85 11.31 9.26
N TYR A 81 10.75 12.25 10.20
CA TYR A 81 11.86 13.21 10.46
C TYR A 81 12.98 12.65 11.32
N ARG A 82 12.80 11.48 11.94
CA ARG A 82 13.85 10.76 12.67
C ARG A 82 14.54 9.72 11.80
N MET A 83 13.80 9.10 10.89
CA MET A 83 14.25 8.03 10.00
C MET A 83 15.13 8.56 8.87
N PHE A 84 15.81 7.60 8.23
CA PHE A 84 16.58 7.77 7.00
C PHE A 84 15.96 6.97 5.87
N PHE A 85 16.14 7.44 4.65
CA PHE A 85 15.49 6.89 3.47
C PHE A 85 16.43 6.82 2.28
N THR A 86 16.28 5.77 1.48
CA THR A 86 16.75 5.75 0.09
C THR A 86 15.58 6.15 -0.83
N PRO A 87 15.83 6.61 -2.07
CA PRO A 87 14.76 6.93 -3.02
C PRO A 87 13.79 5.75 -3.24
N ASP A 88 14.33 4.56 -3.46
CA ASP A 88 13.55 3.33 -3.63
C ASP A 88 12.85 2.93 -2.33
N GLY A 89 13.52 3.08 -1.18
CA GLY A 89 12.96 2.78 0.13
C GLY A 89 11.70 3.59 0.45
N VAL A 90 11.67 4.91 0.15
CA VAL A 90 10.45 5.72 0.32
C VAL A 90 9.31 5.20 -0.56
N GLU A 91 9.59 4.79 -1.79
CA GLU A 91 8.55 4.32 -2.71
C GLU A 91 8.04 2.94 -2.35
N GLN A 92 8.93 2.02 -2.00
CA GLN A 92 8.64 0.59 -1.84
C GLN A 92 8.21 0.21 -0.43
N ALA A 93 8.67 0.95 0.61
CA ALA A 93 8.35 0.62 1.99
C ALA A 93 6.83 0.55 2.23
N THR A 94 6.46 -0.42 3.04
CA THR A 94 5.10 -0.59 3.54
C THR A 94 4.68 0.63 4.38
N ARG A 95 3.42 1.05 4.26
CA ARG A 95 2.83 2.08 5.13
C ARG A 95 2.80 1.60 6.58
N THR A 96 3.06 2.49 7.53
CA THR A 96 3.02 2.16 8.96
C THR A 96 1.69 1.53 9.41
N SER A 97 0.55 1.97 8.87
CA SER A 97 -0.78 1.40 9.18
C SER A 97 -0.86 -0.08 8.81
N VAL A 98 -0.36 -0.45 7.63
CA VAL A 98 -0.38 -1.81 7.11
C VAL A 98 0.68 -2.68 7.81
N ALA A 99 1.90 -2.17 7.98
CA ALA A 99 2.97 -2.86 8.69
C ALA A 99 2.59 -3.15 10.15
N ARG A 100 1.95 -2.18 10.83
CA ARG A 100 1.41 -2.36 12.18
C ARG A 100 0.34 -3.42 12.24
N TYR A 101 -0.61 -3.42 11.32
CA TYR A 101 -1.65 -4.46 11.25
C TYR A 101 -1.03 -5.84 11.10
N ARG A 102 -0.01 -6.01 10.24
CA ARG A 102 0.71 -7.27 10.06
C ARG A 102 1.41 -7.70 11.34
N ALA A 103 2.10 -6.79 12.00
CA ALA A 103 2.80 -7.05 13.25
C ALA A 103 1.83 -7.48 14.37
N GLU A 104 0.69 -6.81 14.50
CA GLU A 104 -0.36 -7.16 15.45
C GLU A 104 -0.94 -8.55 15.15
N ARG A 105 -1.13 -8.88 13.87
CA ARG A 105 -1.62 -10.19 13.46
C ARG A 105 -0.64 -11.34 13.80
N PHE A 106 0.67 -11.11 13.68
CA PHE A 106 1.68 -12.05 14.17
C PHE A 106 1.66 -12.16 15.70
N ALA A 107 1.57 -11.03 16.40
CA ALA A 107 1.52 -11.01 17.87
C ALA A 107 0.28 -11.76 18.42
N GLU A 108 -0.89 -11.62 17.78
CA GLU A 108 -2.12 -12.34 18.09
C GLU A 108 -1.95 -13.88 17.98
N GLN A 109 -1.02 -14.35 17.14
CA GLN A 109 -0.65 -15.76 17.01
C GLN A 109 0.48 -16.19 17.97
N GLY A 110 0.88 -15.33 18.91
CA GLY A 110 1.92 -15.63 19.88
C GLY A 110 3.34 -15.67 19.31
N VAL A 111 3.58 -15.03 18.16
CA VAL A 111 4.91 -14.93 17.52
C VAL A 111 5.78 -14.00 18.35
N GLY A 112 6.92 -14.49 18.87
CA GLY A 112 7.91 -13.74 19.63
C GLY A 112 9.14 -13.34 18.81
N SER A 113 9.39 -14.02 17.68
CA SER A 113 10.55 -13.78 16.83
C SER A 113 10.22 -13.95 15.34
N VAL A 114 10.73 -13.04 14.48
CA VAL A 114 10.50 -13.03 13.03
C VAL A 114 11.82 -12.83 12.28
N ALA A 115 12.03 -13.62 11.22
CA ALA A 115 13.02 -13.31 10.20
C ALA A 115 12.31 -12.49 9.08
N ASP A 116 12.62 -11.19 8.98
CA ASP A 116 12.12 -10.27 7.94
C ASP A 116 13.10 -10.28 6.76
N LEU A 117 12.73 -11.02 5.72
CA LEU A 117 13.54 -11.24 4.53
C LEU A 117 13.20 -10.24 3.42
N CYS A 118 14.22 -9.55 2.91
CA CYS A 118 14.11 -8.38 2.05
C CYS A 118 13.51 -7.17 2.78
N CYS A 119 14.04 -6.88 3.97
CA CYS A 119 13.49 -5.87 4.90
C CYS A 119 13.50 -4.43 4.34
N GLY A 120 14.25 -4.16 3.28
CA GLY A 120 14.41 -2.82 2.75
C GLY A 120 14.96 -1.87 3.83
N ILE A 121 14.35 -0.69 3.95
CA ILE A 121 14.72 0.32 4.96
C ILE A 121 14.16 0.00 6.38
N GLY A 122 13.62 -1.21 6.58
CA GLY A 122 13.15 -1.71 7.87
C GLY A 122 11.70 -1.36 8.23
N GLY A 123 10.85 -0.97 7.27
CA GLY A 123 9.50 -0.51 7.57
C GLY A 123 8.65 -1.54 8.33
N ASP A 124 8.67 -2.79 7.93
CA ASP A 124 7.98 -3.90 8.57
C ASP A 124 8.71 -4.37 9.84
N ALA A 125 10.05 -4.48 9.81
CA ALA A 125 10.87 -4.82 10.98
C ALA A 125 10.62 -3.88 12.16
N LEU A 126 10.53 -2.57 11.92
CA LEU A 126 10.24 -1.57 12.95
C LEU A 126 8.83 -1.71 13.52
N ALA A 127 7.84 -2.08 12.70
CA ALA A 127 6.48 -2.33 13.17
C ALA A 127 6.38 -3.61 14.02
N LEU A 128 7.08 -4.68 13.61
CA LEU A 128 7.21 -5.92 14.37
C LEU A 128 7.88 -5.66 15.74
N ALA A 129 8.99 -4.92 15.75
CA ALA A 129 9.68 -4.57 17.00
C ALA A 129 8.81 -3.73 17.94
N ARG A 130 8.01 -2.80 17.43
CA ARG A 130 7.03 -2.03 18.22
C ARG A 130 5.92 -2.90 18.82
N ALA A 131 5.62 -4.03 18.20
CA ALA A 131 4.70 -5.03 18.76
C ALA A 131 5.37 -5.96 19.78
N GLY A 132 6.65 -5.74 20.12
CA GLY A 132 7.42 -6.54 21.08
C GLY A 132 8.05 -7.80 20.48
N ILE A 133 8.08 -7.94 19.17
CA ILE A 133 8.63 -9.09 18.45
C ILE A 133 10.12 -8.84 18.16
N SER A 134 10.98 -9.81 18.47
CA SER A 134 12.39 -9.76 18.07
C SER A 134 12.54 -10.03 16.57
N VAL A 135 13.35 -9.24 15.88
CA VAL A 135 13.44 -9.29 14.42
C VAL A 135 14.88 -9.47 13.96
N LEU A 136 15.12 -10.48 13.11
CA LEU A 136 16.25 -10.50 12.20
C LEU A 136 15.81 -9.87 10.88
N ALA A 137 16.28 -8.66 10.60
CA ALA A 137 16.00 -7.94 9.36
C ALA A 137 17.15 -8.15 8.36
N VAL A 138 16.85 -8.70 7.18
CA VAL A 138 17.86 -9.06 6.18
C VAL A 138 17.62 -8.33 4.87
N ASP A 139 18.65 -7.65 4.37
CA ASP A 139 18.67 -7.11 3.01
C ASP A 139 20.06 -7.32 2.40
N ARG A 140 20.11 -7.55 1.09
CA ARG A 140 21.38 -7.79 0.38
C ARG A 140 22.12 -6.51 0.00
N ASP A 141 21.42 -5.38 -0.09
CA ASP A 141 22.01 -4.09 -0.43
C ASP A 141 22.66 -3.45 0.80
N PRO A 142 23.98 -3.19 0.79
CA PRO A 142 24.68 -2.69 1.96
C PRO A 142 24.17 -1.34 2.46
N LEU A 143 23.80 -0.41 1.55
CA LEU A 143 23.26 0.88 1.93
C LEU A 143 21.88 0.73 2.57
N THR A 144 21.02 -0.08 1.99
CA THR A 144 19.67 -0.34 2.48
C THR A 144 19.71 -0.98 3.88
N ALA A 145 20.59 -1.98 4.08
CA ALA A 145 20.78 -2.61 5.39
C ALA A 145 21.29 -1.61 6.44
N GLU A 146 22.24 -0.72 6.06
CA GLU A 146 22.74 0.31 6.97
C GLU A 146 21.67 1.35 7.31
N VAL A 147 20.81 1.71 6.34
CA VAL A 147 19.64 2.58 6.58
C VAL A 147 18.65 1.91 7.52
N ALA A 148 18.37 0.61 7.35
CA ALA A 148 17.47 -0.13 8.26
C ALA A 148 18.02 -0.13 9.71
N ARG A 149 19.32 -0.37 9.88
CA ARG A 149 19.98 -0.32 11.19
C ARG A 149 19.88 1.06 11.83
N ALA A 150 20.19 2.11 11.06
CA ALA A 150 20.09 3.50 11.53
C ALA A 150 18.64 3.87 11.90
N ASN A 151 17.65 3.32 11.21
CA ASN A 151 16.24 3.53 11.52
C ASN A 151 15.84 2.84 12.83
N ALA A 152 16.31 1.62 13.08
CA ALA A 152 16.10 0.94 14.35
C ALA A 152 16.69 1.74 15.52
N GLU A 153 17.94 2.22 15.39
CA GLU A 153 18.59 3.07 16.38
C GLU A 153 17.84 4.40 16.59
N ALA A 154 17.50 5.10 15.50
CA ALA A 154 16.81 6.39 15.58
C ALA A 154 15.45 6.29 16.27
N LEU A 155 14.78 5.14 16.20
CA LEU A 155 13.48 4.91 16.84
C LEU A 155 13.59 4.23 18.21
N GLY A 156 14.81 3.86 18.67
CA GLY A 156 15.04 3.21 19.96
C GLY A 156 14.63 1.72 19.96
N LEU A 157 14.75 1.05 18.81
CA LEU A 157 14.34 -0.34 18.61
C LEU A 157 15.53 -1.28 18.35
N GLN A 158 16.78 -0.80 18.49
CA GLN A 158 18.00 -1.54 18.19
C GLN A 158 18.18 -2.81 19.02
N ASP A 159 17.55 -2.89 20.20
CA ASP A 159 17.62 -4.07 21.06
C ASP A 159 16.68 -5.20 20.60
N LEU A 160 15.72 -4.88 19.73
CA LEU A 160 14.75 -5.84 19.15
C LEU A 160 15.00 -6.11 17.67
N VAL A 161 15.80 -5.31 16.98
CA VAL A 161 16.05 -5.44 15.54
C VAL A 161 17.54 -5.67 15.28
N GLU A 162 17.90 -6.92 14.95
CA GLU A 162 19.21 -7.25 14.38
C GLU A 162 19.15 -7.05 12.85
N VAL A 163 20.04 -6.25 12.28
CA VAL A 163 20.10 -6.06 10.82
C VAL A 163 21.32 -6.75 10.26
N ARG A 164 21.09 -7.61 9.25
CA ARG A 164 22.14 -8.36 8.55
C ARG A 164 22.15 -8.05 7.06
N CYS A 165 23.33 -7.66 6.54
CA CYS A 165 23.53 -7.53 5.10
C CYS A 165 23.93 -8.91 4.55
N ALA A 166 22.99 -9.60 3.88
CA ALA A 166 23.21 -10.95 3.33
C ALA A 166 22.21 -11.26 2.22
N ASP A 167 22.51 -12.29 1.43
CA ASP A 167 21.50 -12.91 0.57
C ASP A 167 20.53 -13.72 1.45
N VAL A 168 19.23 -13.47 1.30
CA VAL A 168 18.20 -14.15 2.09
C VAL A 168 18.17 -15.66 1.87
N THR A 169 18.69 -16.15 0.73
CA THR A 169 18.77 -17.57 0.41
C THR A 169 19.83 -18.33 1.23
N GLU A 170 20.76 -17.60 1.86
CA GLU A 170 21.82 -18.13 2.71
C GLU A 170 21.50 -18.04 4.21
N VAL A 171 20.35 -17.47 4.57
CA VAL A 171 19.96 -17.23 5.97
C VAL A 171 19.20 -18.44 6.53
N ASP A 172 19.69 -18.97 7.65
CA ASP A 172 18.95 -19.95 8.43
C ASP A 172 17.81 -19.28 9.19
N THR A 173 16.58 -19.61 8.83
CA THR A 173 15.36 -19.09 9.47
C THR A 173 14.77 -20.03 10.51
N SER A 174 15.34 -21.21 10.70
CA SER A 174 14.83 -22.24 11.61
C SER A 174 14.74 -21.81 13.09
N PRO A 175 15.55 -20.85 13.59
CA PRO A 175 15.45 -20.40 14.98
C PRO A 175 14.27 -19.45 15.26
N TYR A 176 13.55 -18.99 14.24
CA TYR A 176 12.50 -17.97 14.38
C TYR A 176 11.10 -18.59 14.38
N ASP A 177 10.19 -18.01 15.15
CA ASP A 177 8.78 -18.44 15.23
C ASP A 177 8.04 -18.19 13.93
N ALA A 178 8.47 -17.18 13.17
CA ALA A 178 7.86 -16.85 11.87
C ALA A 178 8.86 -16.25 10.88
N VAL A 179 8.47 -16.32 9.60
CA VAL A 179 9.18 -15.69 8.48
C VAL A 179 8.26 -14.69 7.79
N PHE A 180 8.76 -13.50 7.54
CA PHE A 180 8.12 -12.54 6.65
C PHE A 180 8.98 -12.34 5.40
N VAL A 181 8.37 -12.36 4.21
CA VAL A 181 9.09 -12.14 2.95
C VAL A 181 8.39 -11.08 2.14
N ASP A 182 9.11 -10.02 1.77
CA ASP A 182 8.65 -8.98 0.81
C ASP A 182 9.61 -8.94 -0.40
N PRO A 183 9.45 -9.87 -1.37
CA PRO A 183 10.39 -9.97 -2.48
C PRO A 183 10.32 -8.72 -3.36
N ALA A 184 11.50 -8.21 -3.77
CA ALA A 184 11.59 -7.03 -4.61
C ALA A 184 10.96 -7.27 -5.99
N ARG A 185 9.97 -6.44 -6.34
CA ARG A 185 9.20 -6.49 -7.60
C ARG A 185 9.65 -5.47 -8.63
N ARG A 186 10.77 -4.81 -8.40
CA ARG A 186 11.34 -3.80 -9.30
C ARG A 186 12.73 -4.21 -9.74
N GLY A 187 12.93 -4.27 -11.05
CA GLY A 187 14.26 -4.28 -11.65
C GLY A 187 14.60 -2.88 -12.17
N GLY A 188 15.84 -2.65 -12.58
CA GLY A 188 16.32 -1.35 -13.06
C GLY A 188 15.54 -0.72 -14.23
N ARG A 189 14.53 -1.40 -14.78
CA ARG A 189 13.66 -0.94 -15.88
C ARG A 189 12.16 -0.81 -15.49
N GLY A 190 11.80 -0.87 -14.20
CA GLY A 190 10.42 -0.70 -13.75
C GLY A 190 9.82 -1.90 -13.03
N ARG A 191 8.47 -1.95 -12.98
CA ARG A 191 7.74 -2.98 -12.25
C ARG A 191 7.75 -4.31 -13.00
N ILE A 192 8.11 -5.38 -12.30
CA ILE A 192 8.11 -6.75 -12.83
C ILE A 192 6.72 -7.35 -12.57
N PHE A 193 6.11 -7.91 -13.63
CA PHE A 193 4.79 -8.55 -13.56
C PHE A 193 4.88 -10.07 -13.40
N ASP A 194 5.97 -10.68 -13.90
CA ASP A 194 6.24 -12.11 -13.70
C ASP A 194 6.73 -12.35 -12.27
N PRO A 195 6.00 -13.10 -11.42
CA PRO A 195 6.41 -13.37 -10.05
C PRO A 195 7.71 -14.17 -9.93
N GLU A 196 8.05 -14.98 -10.93
CA GLU A 196 9.31 -15.73 -10.94
C GLU A 196 10.53 -14.87 -11.26
N ALA A 197 10.30 -13.66 -11.77
CA ALA A 197 11.36 -12.66 -11.96
C ALA A 197 11.54 -11.73 -10.76
N TYR A 198 10.82 -11.95 -9.64
CA TYR A 198 11.07 -11.25 -8.39
C TYR A 198 12.42 -11.62 -7.80
N SER A 199 12.91 -10.86 -6.85
CA SER A 199 14.13 -11.14 -6.12
C SER A 199 13.89 -11.17 -4.61
N PRO A 200 13.90 -12.37 -3.99
CA PRO A 200 13.98 -13.71 -4.59
C PRO A 200 12.73 -14.08 -5.41
N PRO A 201 12.78 -15.13 -6.27
CA PRO A 201 11.61 -15.63 -7.01
C PRO A 201 10.46 -16.02 -6.07
N LEU A 202 9.22 -15.92 -6.57
CA LEU A 202 8.04 -16.26 -5.76
C LEU A 202 8.06 -17.72 -5.31
N SER A 203 8.49 -18.64 -6.16
CA SER A 203 8.65 -20.07 -5.83
C SER A 203 9.58 -20.29 -4.64
N TRP A 204 10.71 -19.57 -4.58
CA TRP A 204 11.62 -19.63 -3.43
C TRP A 204 10.95 -19.09 -2.16
N ALA A 205 10.30 -17.92 -2.25
CA ALA A 205 9.63 -17.28 -1.12
C ALA A 205 8.51 -18.15 -0.55
N THR A 206 7.71 -18.77 -1.43
CA THR A 206 6.68 -19.75 -1.04
C THR A 206 7.31 -20.97 -0.36
N GLY A 207 8.42 -21.50 -0.92
CA GLY A 207 9.15 -22.61 -0.33
C GLY A 207 9.72 -22.31 1.07
N ALA A 208 10.18 -21.07 1.30
CA ALA A 208 10.62 -20.61 2.62
C ALA A 208 9.44 -20.48 3.61
N ALA A 209 8.32 -19.91 3.13
CA ALA A 209 7.10 -19.75 3.93
C ALA A 209 6.51 -21.11 4.39
N LEU A 210 6.48 -22.11 3.50
CA LEU A 210 5.97 -23.45 3.81
C LEU A 210 6.84 -24.24 4.82
N LYS A 211 8.11 -23.87 4.96
CA LYS A 211 9.03 -24.51 5.92
C LYS A 211 8.98 -23.89 7.32
N ALA A 212 8.55 -22.64 7.40
CA ALA A 212 8.48 -21.93 8.67
C ALA A 212 7.26 -22.39 9.51
N PRO A 213 7.32 -22.32 10.85
CA PRO A 213 6.16 -22.60 11.70
C PRO A 213 4.98 -21.70 11.35
N ARG A 214 5.25 -20.42 11.08
CA ARG A 214 4.31 -19.42 10.57
C ARG A 214 5.01 -18.54 9.54
N ALA A 215 4.27 -18.05 8.56
CA ALA A 215 4.85 -17.07 7.64
C ALA A 215 3.83 -16.10 7.09
N ALA A 216 4.32 -14.94 6.65
CA ALA A 216 3.61 -14.01 5.78
C ALA A 216 4.46 -13.72 4.53
N LEU A 217 3.85 -13.84 3.37
CA LEU A 217 4.48 -13.55 2.08
C LEU A 217 3.71 -12.44 1.38
N LYS A 218 4.34 -11.29 1.23
CA LYS A 218 3.74 -10.14 0.54
C LYS A 218 3.83 -10.32 -0.96
N ILE A 219 2.70 -10.16 -1.64
CA ILE A 219 2.57 -10.31 -3.08
C ILE A 219 1.87 -9.11 -3.71
N ALA A 220 1.86 -9.07 -5.05
CA ALA A 220 1.11 -8.05 -5.76
C ALA A 220 -0.40 -8.24 -5.55
N PRO A 221 -1.17 -7.17 -5.29
CA PRO A 221 -2.62 -7.32 -5.08
C PRO A 221 -3.38 -7.73 -6.33
N GLY A 222 -2.74 -7.77 -7.50
CA GLY A 222 -3.29 -8.25 -8.77
C GLY A 222 -2.90 -9.69 -9.10
N VAL A 223 -2.44 -10.47 -8.14
CA VAL A 223 -2.13 -11.89 -8.33
C VAL A 223 -3.37 -12.65 -8.82
N PRO A 224 -3.25 -13.50 -9.84
CA PRO A 224 -4.34 -14.41 -10.21
C PRO A 224 -4.62 -15.40 -9.08
N HIS A 225 -5.89 -15.68 -8.80
CA HIS A 225 -6.26 -16.59 -7.70
C HIS A 225 -5.72 -18.01 -7.90
N GLU A 226 -5.55 -18.43 -9.16
CA GLU A 226 -5.01 -19.74 -9.53
C GLU A 226 -3.53 -19.89 -9.16
N ALA A 227 -2.82 -18.76 -8.99
CA ALA A 227 -1.41 -18.72 -8.57
C ALA A 227 -1.23 -18.66 -7.06
N ILE A 228 -2.31 -18.64 -6.28
CA ILE A 228 -2.27 -18.62 -4.81
C ILE A 228 -2.02 -20.04 -4.32
N GLU A 229 -1.01 -20.20 -3.45
CA GLU A 229 -0.70 -21.48 -2.80
C GLU A 229 -1.89 -21.96 -1.96
N PRO A 230 -2.42 -23.17 -2.21
CA PRO A 230 -3.59 -23.69 -1.49
C PRO A 230 -3.41 -23.81 0.04
N ALA A 231 -2.16 -23.93 0.49
CA ALA A 231 -1.83 -23.97 1.93
C ALA A 231 -1.89 -22.59 2.60
N ALA A 232 -2.15 -21.53 1.84
CA ALA A 232 -2.21 -20.16 2.36
C ALA A 232 -3.63 -19.71 2.68
N GLU A 233 -3.77 -18.84 3.67
CA GLU A 233 -4.84 -17.87 3.75
C GLU A 233 -4.41 -16.64 2.95
N ALA A 234 -5.21 -16.20 1.97
CA ALA A 234 -4.90 -15.06 1.13
C ALA A 234 -5.68 -13.82 1.58
N GLU A 235 -4.97 -12.73 1.89
CA GLU A 235 -5.57 -11.51 2.38
C GLU A 235 -5.22 -10.31 1.51
N TRP A 236 -6.23 -9.55 1.08
CA TRP A 236 -6.07 -8.23 0.46
C TRP A 236 -6.33 -7.14 1.48
N ILE A 237 -5.37 -6.22 1.60
CA ILE A 237 -5.42 -5.13 2.59
C ILE A 237 -5.60 -3.80 1.85
N SER A 238 -6.65 -3.07 2.20
CA SER A 238 -6.81 -1.68 1.79
C SER A 238 -6.56 -0.72 2.95
N ASP A 239 -6.10 0.49 2.63
CA ASP A 239 -5.90 1.56 3.59
C ASP A 239 -6.39 2.88 2.98
N GLY A 240 -7.44 3.45 3.61
CA GLY A 240 -8.10 4.66 3.13
C GLY A 240 -8.79 4.48 1.78
N GLY A 241 -9.31 3.28 1.47
CA GLY A 241 -10.04 2.97 0.23
C GLY A 241 -9.15 2.52 -0.95
N ASP A 242 -7.83 2.47 -0.76
CA ASP A 242 -6.90 1.98 -1.77
C ASP A 242 -6.29 0.62 -1.37
N VAL A 243 -6.35 -0.37 -2.24
CA VAL A 243 -5.66 -1.65 -2.03
C VAL A 243 -4.15 -1.44 -2.04
N LYS A 244 -3.48 -1.79 -0.95
CA LYS A 244 -2.04 -1.58 -0.80
C LYS A 244 -1.24 -2.83 -1.17
N GLU A 245 -1.70 -3.99 -0.73
CA GLU A 245 -1.00 -5.26 -0.94
C GLU A 245 -1.95 -6.45 -0.85
N ALA A 246 -1.46 -7.61 -1.24
CA ALA A 246 -1.97 -8.89 -0.83
C ALA A 246 -0.89 -9.62 -0.02
N VAL A 247 -1.31 -10.44 0.93
CA VAL A 247 -0.44 -11.24 1.80
C VAL A 247 -0.94 -12.67 1.82
N LEU A 248 -0.03 -13.61 1.66
CA LEU A 248 -0.28 -15.02 1.89
C LEU A 248 0.22 -15.38 3.29
N TRP A 249 -0.68 -15.90 4.13
CA TRP A 249 -0.38 -16.32 5.49
C TRP A 249 -0.32 -17.84 5.57
N PHE A 250 0.70 -18.36 6.24
CA PHE A 250 0.96 -19.79 6.34
C PHE A 250 1.17 -20.23 7.80
N GLY A 251 0.86 -21.49 8.06
CA GLY A 251 1.15 -22.14 9.33
C GLY A 251 0.02 -22.03 10.36
N GLU A 252 0.35 -22.36 11.60
CA GLU A 252 -0.63 -22.45 12.68
C GLU A 252 -1.28 -21.10 12.99
N GLY A 253 -2.61 -21.09 13.15
CA GLY A 253 -3.42 -19.90 13.43
C GLY A 253 -3.92 -19.18 12.19
N PHE A 254 -3.54 -19.62 10.98
CA PHE A 254 -4.10 -19.13 9.71
C PHE A 254 -4.97 -20.21 9.05
N ALA A 255 -5.93 -19.79 8.26
CA ALA A 255 -6.93 -20.68 7.65
C ALA A 255 -6.64 -20.94 6.17
N PRO A 256 -5.98 -22.06 5.80
CA PRO A 256 -5.68 -22.38 4.40
C PRO A 256 -6.94 -22.36 3.52
N GLY A 257 -6.80 -21.85 2.30
CA GLY A 257 -7.91 -21.73 1.35
C GLY A 257 -8.92 -20.62 1.63
N THR A 258 -8.74 -19.88 2.72
CA THR A 258 -9.56 -18.70 3.03
C THR A 258 -9.10 -17.49 2.23
N PHE A 259 -10.06 -16.77 1.65
CA PHE A 259 -9.88 -15.45 1.06
C PHE A 259 -10.41 -14.39 2.03
N ARG A 260 -9.61 -13.36 2.27
CA ARG A 260 -9.89 -12.30 3.24
C ARG A 260 -9.68 -10.93 2.62
N ALA A 261 -10.55 -9.99 2.96
CA ALA A 261 -10.36 -8.57 2.71
C ALA A 261 -10.37 -7.82 4.04
N THR A 262 -9.33 -7.02 4.30
CA THR A 262 -9.24 -6.19 5.50
C THR A 262 -9.07 -4.72 5.13
N LEU A 263 -9.88 -3.87 5.75
CA LEU A 263 -9.96 -2.45 5.46
C LEU A 263 -9.45 -1.64 6.65
N LEU A 264 -8.41 -0.87 6.41
CA LEU A 264 -7.84 0.04 7.41
C LEU A 264 -8.32 1.47 7.18
N PRO A 265 -8.47 2.27 8.22
CA PRO A 265 -8.13 2.01 9.63
C PRO A 265 -9.22 1.29 10.44
N SER A 266 -10.43 1.07 9.88
CA SER A 266 -11.59 0.51 10.63
C SER A 266 -11.37 -0.94 11.10
N ARG A 267 -10.44 -1.67 10.47
CA ARG A 267 -10.21 -3.12 10.66
C ARG A 267 -11.43 -3.98 10.29
N THR A 268 -12.34 -3.44 9.50
CA THR A 268 -13.43 -4.23 8.96
C THR A 268 -12.90 -5.35 8.10
N THR A 269 -13.30 -6.57 8.41
CA THR A 269 -12.83 -7.77 7.70
C THR A 269 -14.01 -8.55 7.15
N LEU A 270 -13.87 -8.99 5.89
CA LEU A 270 -14.71 -9.99 5.25
C LEU A 270 -13.82 -11.20 4.92
N ALA A 271 -14.34 -12.41 5.11
CA ALA A 271 -13.63 -13.63 4.77
C ALA A 271 -14.60 -14.71 4.28
N SER A 272 -14.08 -15.65 3.50
CA SER A 272 -14.80 -16.84 3.05
C SER A 272 -13.83 -18.01 2.88
N GLU A 273 -14.24 -19.18 3.34
CA GLU A 273 -13.57 -20.44 3.07
C GLU A 273 -13.96 -20.90 1.65
N GLY A 274 -13.09 -20.67 0.68
CA GLY A 274 -13.30 -20.96 -0.72
C GLY A 274 -14.20 -19.96 -1.47
N PRO A 275 -14.51 -20.28 -2.74
CA PRO A 275 -15.25 -19.39 -3.61
C PRO A 275 -16.72 -19.25 -3.18
N LEU A 276 -17.20 -18.02 -3.15
CA LEU A 276 -18.61 -17.72 -2.90
C LEU A 276 -19.45 -17.99 -4.17
N PRO A 277 -20.76 -18.34 -4.02
CA PRO A 277 -21.65 -18.51 -5.15
C PRO A 277 -21.80 -17.20 -5.93
N ALA A 278 -22.05 -17.30 -7.23
CA ALA A 278 -22.30 -16.14 -8.08
C ALA A 278 -23.52 -15.36 -7.59
N PRO A 279 -23.42 -14.04 -7.35
CA PRO A 279 -24.55 -13.24 -6.90
C PRO A 279 -25.62 -13.10 -7.98
N PRO A 280 -26.90 -12.90 -7.62
CA PRO A 280 -27.94 -12.58 -8.57
C PRO A 280 -27.66 -11.27 -9.30
N VAL A 281 -28.09 -11.17 -10.57
CA VAL A 281 -28.00 -9.95 -11.38
C VAL A 281 -29.41 -9.42 -11.63
N GLY A 282 -29.59 -8.10 -11.63
CA GLY A 282 -30.90 -7.51 -11.85
C GLY A 282 -30.86 -6.01 -12.11
N PRO A 283 -32.01 -5.36 -12.23
CA PRO A 283 -32.10 -3.94 -12.50
C PRO A 283 -31.50 -3.11 -11.37
N VAL A 284 -31.09 -1.88 -11.70
CA VAL A 284 -30.59 -0.91 -10.72
C VAL A 284 -31.69 -0.55 -9.75
N GLY A 285 -31.42 -0.67 -8.46
CA GLY A 285 -32.28 -0.24 -7.37
C GLY A 285 -32.00 1.19 -6.92
N ARG A 286 -32.63 1.59 -5.84
CA ARG A 286 -32.48 2.93 -5.28
C ARG A 286 -31.07 3.24 -4.83
N TYR A 287 -30.37 2.24 -4.27
CA TYR A 287 -29.00 2.42 -3.76
C TYR A 287 -27.99 1.63 -4.60
N LEU A 288 -26.85 2.24 -4.87
CA LEU A 288 -25.71 1.61 -5.51
C LEU A 288 -24.53 1.60 -4.54
N TYR A 289 -23.91 0.44 -4.40
CA TYR A 289 -22.73 0.24 -3.56
C TYR A 289 -21.53 -0.08 -4.43
N GLU A 290 -20.45 0.63 -4.17
CA GLU A 290 -19.14 0.34 -4.72
C GLU A 290 -18.31 -0.37 -3.64
N PRO A 291 -18.10 -1.68 -3.73
CA PRO A 291 -17.26 -2.41 -2.79
C PRO A 291 -15.83 -1.90 -2.84
N ASP A 292 -15.13 -1.94 -1.68
CA ASP A 292 -13.71 -1.66 -1.60
C ASP A 292 -12.92 -2.57 -2.53
N GLY A 293 -11.79 -2.07 -3.04
CA GLY A 293 -10.95 -2.82 -3.94
C GLY A 293 -10.41 -4.13 -3.35
N ALA A 294 -10.19 -4.20 -2.03
CA ALA A 294 -9.78 -5.43 -1.36
C ALA A 294 -10.89 -6.49 -1.40
N VAL A 295 -12.15 -6.11 -1.18
CA VAL A 295 -13.31 -7.00 -1.27
C VAL A 295 -13.46 -7.57 -2.69
N ILE A 296 -13.27 -6.71 -3.69
CA ILE A 296 -13.36 -7.14 -5.10
C ILE A 296 -12.25 -8.12 -5.45
N ARG A 297 -11.02 -7.82 -5.03
CA ARG A 297 -9.85 -8.66 -5.33
C ARG A 297 -9.85 -9.97 -4.56
N ALA A 298 -10.43 -9.99 -3.37
CA ALA A 298 -10.64 -11.20 -2.58
C ALA A 298 -11.84 -12.04 -3.08
N HIS A 299 -12.55 -11.61 -4.16
CA HIS A 299 -13.77 -12.25 -4.68
C HIS A 299 -14.91 -12.36 -3.66
N LEU A 300 -15.01 -11.39 -2.73
CA LEU A 300 -15.99 -11.39 -1.63
C LEU A 300 -17.22 -10.52 -1.89
N VAL A 301 -17.42 -10.06 -3.13
CA VAL A 301 -18.56 -9.19 -3.48
C VAL A 301 -19.90 -9.85 -3.19
N ALA A 302 -20.01 -11.18 -3.35
CA ALA A 302 -21.23 -11.92 -3.01
C ALA A 302 -21.63 -11.76 -1.54
N GLY A 303 -20.65 -11.68 -0.62
CA GLY A 303 -20.92 -11.41 0.80
C GLY A 303 -21.47 -10.00 1.08
N ILE A 304 -21.18 -9.02 0.22
CA ILE A 304 -21.84 -7.71 0.28
C ILE A 304 -23.28 -7.82 -0.22
N VAL A 305 -23.48 -8.52 -1.35
CA VAL A 305 -24.82 -8.74 -1.93
C VAL A 305 -25.76 -9.39 -0.93
N GLU A 306 -25.31 -10.42 -0.22
CA GLU A 306 -26.08 -11.11 0.81
C GLU A 306 -26.46 -10.14 1.96
N ARG A 307 -25.50 -9.40 2.48
CA ARG A 307 -25.71 -8.50 3.63
C ARG A 307 -26.64 -7.32 3.35
N CYS A 308 -26.66 -6.82 2.11
CA CYS A 308 -27.55 -5.72 1.72
C CYS A 308 -28.84 -6.22 1.03
N GLU A 309 -29.11 -7.54 1.02
CA GLU A 309 -30.23 -8.16 0.32
C GLU A 309 -30.34 -7.67 -1.14
N GLY A 310 -29.18 -7.55 -1.76
CA GLY A 310 -29.01 -6.88 -3.04
C GLY A 310 -28.79 -7.81 -4.24
N ARG A 311 -28.26 -7.21 -5.29
CA ARG A 311 -27.91 -7.88 -6.54
C ARG A 311 -26.80 -7.11 -7.25
N LEU A 312 -26.13 -7.74 -8.21
CA LEU A 312 -25.24 -7.02 -9.13
C LEU A 312 -26.09 -6.34 -10.22
N ILE A 313 -25.60 -5.21 -10.74
CA ILE A 313 -26.20 -4.55 -11.91
C ILE A 313 -25.77 -5.20 -13.23
N ASP A 314 -24.66 -5.96 -13.21
CA ASP A 314 -24.07 -6.66 -14.36
C ASP A 314 -23.16 -7.77 -13.83
N GLU A 315 -23.11 -8.92 -14.49
CA GLU A 315 -22.32 -10.08 -14.06
C GLU A 315 -20.81 -9.83 -14.03
N THR A 316 -20.33 -8.88 -14.84
CA THR A 316 -18.89 -8.54 -14.97
C THR A 316 -18.49 -7.28 -14.22
N ILE A 317 -19.44 -6.61 -13.55
CA ILE A 317 -19.23 -5.32 -12.89
C ILE A 317 -19.51 -5.44 -11.39
N ALA A 318 -18.51 -5.19 -10.58
CA ALA A 318 -18.62 -5.23 -9.12
C ALA A 318 -19.32 -3.97 -8.54
N TYR A 319 -20.49 -3.63 -9.06
CA TYR A 319 -21.42 -2.71 -8.45
C TYR A 319 -22.63 -3.50 -7.92
N VAL A 320 -22.88 -3.33 -6.64
CA VAL A 320 -24.03 -3.95 -5.95
C VAL A 320 -25.16 -2.92 -5.83
N THR A 321 -26.41 -3.36 -5.91
CA THR A 321 -27.56 -2.48 -5.77
C THR A 321 -28.63 -3.10 -4.90
N SER A 322 -29.38 -2.28 -4.16
CA SER A 322 -30.54 -2.69 -3.37
C SER A 322 -31.60 -1.58 -3.28
N GLU A 323 -32.78 -1.93 -2.76
CA GLU A 323 -33.87 -0.97 -2.51
C GLU A 323 -33.76 -0.33 -1.11
N THR A 324 -33.06 -0.97 -0.19
CA THR A 324 -32.87 -0.53 1.21
C THR A 324 -31.46 -0.02 1.44
N PRO A 325 -31.26 0.99 2.31
CA PRO A 325 -29.94 1.47 2.63
C PRO A 325 -29.15 0.41 3.41
N TYR A 326 -27.86 0.29 3.11
CA TYR A 326 -26.90 -0.57 3.82
C TYR A 326 -25.64 0.25 4.15
N GLU A 327 -25.28 0.30 5.41
CA GLU A 327 -24.05 0.95 5.87
C GLU A 327 -22.95 -0.08 6.13
N SER A 328 -21.78 0.15 5.55
CA SER A 328 -20.60 -0.69 5.76
C SER A 328 -19.33 0.05 5.38
N ASP A 329 -18.25 -0.14 6.14
CA ASP A 329 -16.92 0.35 5.74
C ASP A 329 -16.41 -0.33 4.47
N ALA A 330 -16.95 -1.52 4.15
CA ALA A 330 -16.56 -2.28 2.97
C ALA A 330 -17.11 -1.73 1.65
N THR A 331 -17.97 -0.69 1.70
CA THR A 331 -18.61 -0.11 0.50
C THR A 331 -18.70 1.41 0.58
N ALA A 332 -18.61 2.08 -0.58
CA ALA A 332 -19.12 3.43 -0.73
C ALA A 332 -20.56 3.36 -1.27
N ALA A 333 -21.50 4.05 -0.60
CA ALA A 333 -22.92 4.01 -0.94
C ALA A 333 -23.37 5.30 -1.65
N TYR A 334 -24.26 5.13 -2.63
CA TYR A 334 -24.84 6.21 -3.43
C TYR A 334 -26.35 6.00 -3.60
N GLU A 335 -27.13 7.05 -3.43
CA GLU A 335 -28.54 7.05 -3.82
C GLU A 335 -28.64 7.42 -5.30
N ILE A 336 -29.20 6.55 -6.11
CA ILE A 336 -29.32 6.73 -7.57
C ILE A 336 -30.53 7.58 -7.87
N THR A 337 -30.31 8.66 -8.60
CA THR A 337 -31.36 9.61 -9.00
C THR A 337 -31.78 9.42 -10.46
N ASP A 338 -30.88 8.91 -11.31
CA ASP A 338 -31.16 8.70 -12.74
C ASP A 338 -30.37 7.54 -13.33
N GLN A 339 -30.99 6.90 -14.31
CA GLN A 339 -30.39 5.92 -15.18
C GLN A 339 -30.64 6.30 -16.64
N LEU A 340 -29.56 6.40 -17.42
CA LEU A 340 -29.61 6.78 -18.84
C LEU A 340 -28.84 5.77 -19.68
N PRO A 341 -29.34 5.39 -20.87
CA PRO A 341 -28.47 4.77 -21.87
C PRO A 341 -27.27 5.69 -22.17
N PHE A 342 -26.14 5.11 -22.53
CA PHE A 342 -24.94 5.88 -22.81
C PHE A 342 -25.18 6.93 -23.90
N ASN A 343 -25.29 8.19 -23.51
CA ASN A 343 -25.48 9.34 -24.42
C ASN A 343 -24.93 10.62 -23.78
N MET A 344 -23.79 11.08 -24.27
CA MET A 344 -23.08 12.25 -23.77
C MET A 344 -23.89 13.55 -23.86
N LYS A 345 -24.74 13.71 -24.90
CA LYS A 345 -25.57 14.91 -25.08
C LYS A 345 -26.68 14.94 -24.03
N LYS A 346 -27.37 13.82 -23.80
CA LYS A 346 -28.42 13.70 -22.78
C LYS A 346 -27.84 13.90 -21.38
N LEU A 347 -26.69 13.31 -21.08
CA LEU A 347 -26.01 13.51 -19.80
C LEU A 347 -25.70 14.99 -19.57
N LYS A 348 -25.11 15.67 -20.55
CA LYS A 348 -24.79 17.10 -20.44
C LYS A 348 -26.01 17.98 -20.23
N ALA A 349 -27.12 17.69 -20.93
CA ALA A 349 -28.37 18.42 -20.75
C ALA A 349 -28.91 18.27 -19.32
N LEU A 350 -28.97 17.05 -18.81
CA LEU A 350 -29.46 16.74 -17.48
C LEU A 350 -28.59 17.37 -16.37
N LEU A 351 -27.26 17.26 -16.48
CA LEU A 351 -26.35 17.87 -15.50
C LEU A 351 -26.46 19.40 -15.47
N ARG A 352 -26.72 20.03 -16.61
CA ARG A 352 -26.95 21.48 -16.69
C ARG A 352 -28.30 21.89 -16.09
N GLU A 353 -29.37 21.15 -16.42
CA GLU A 353 -30.70 21.35 -15.82
C GLU A 353 -30.63 21.28 -14.29
N ARG A 354 -29.84 20.36 -13.74
CA ARG A 354 -29.62 20.22 -12.31
C ARG A 354 -28.58 21.17 -11.72
N GLN A 355 -28.07 22.10 -12.51
CA GLN A 355 -27.08 23.10 -12.09
C GLN A 355 -25.83 22.46 -11.45
N VAL A 356 -25.37 21.32 -11.98
CA VAL A 356 -24.16 20.64 -11.49
C VAL A 356 -22.93 21.42 -11.94
N GLY A 357 -22.04 21.74 -11.00
CA GLY A 357 -20.74 22.36 -11.26
C GLY A 357 -19.58 21.44 -10.92
N VAL A 358 -19.74 20.61 -9.89
CA VAL A 358 -18.71 19.64 -9.48
C VAL A 358 -19.14 18.23 -9.88
N LEU A 359 -18.35 17.60 -10.76
CA LEU A 359 -18.65 16.28 -11.29
C LEU A 359 -17.59 15.25 -10.86
N THR A 360 -17.99 14.29 -10.02
CA THR A 360 -17.22 13.08 -9.79
C THR A 360 -17.58 12.05 -10.85
N VAL A 361 -16.58 11.46 -11.50
CA VAL A 361 -16.81 10.43 -12.51
C VAL A 361 -16.14 9.15 -12.07
N LYS A 362 -16.92 8.09 -11.94
CA LYS A 362 -16.48 6.74 -11.67
C LYS A 362 -16.70 5.87 -12.90
N LYS A 363 -15.76 4.97 -13.21
CA LYS A 363 -15.92 4.08 -14.37
C LYS A 363 -15.61 2.63 -14.01
N ARG A 364 -16.50 1.74 -14.45
CA ARG A 364 -16.28 0.29 -14.49
C ARG A 364 -16.94 -0.28 -15.75
N GLY A 365 -16.16 -0.90 -16.63
CA GLY A 365 -16.67 -1.44 -17.87
C GLY A 365 -16.97 -0.40 -18.96
N SER A 366 -16.43 0.80 -18.88
CA SER A 366 -16.51 1.86 -19.90
C SER A 366 -15.12 2.21 -20.43
N ALA A 367 -15.01 2.49 -21.73
CA ALA A 367 -13.77 2.94 -22.36
C ALA A 367 -13.52 4.45 -22.19
N VAL A 368 -14.54 5.22 -21.78
CA VAL A 368 -14.43 6.69 -21.67
C VAL A 368 -13.61 7.08 -20.46
N GLU A 369 -12.62 7.93 -20.66
CA GLU A 369 -11.79 8.44 -19.58
C GLU A 369 -12.49 9.55 -18.78
N PRO A 370 -12.46 9.48 -17.43
CA PRO A 370 -13.12 10.47 -16.56
C PRO A 370 -12.73 11.92 -16.84
N GLU A 371 -11.44 12.19 -17.08
CA GLU A 371 -10.94 13.53 -17.36
C GLU A 371 -11.47 14.08 -18.70
N GLU A 372 -11.54 13.21 -19.71
CA GLU A 372 -12.10 13.58 -21.01
C GLU A 372 -13.58 13.94 -20.88
N LEU A 373 -14.33 13.15 -20.11
CA LEU A 373 -15.74 13.45 -19.83
C LEU A 373 -15.90 14.79 -19.14
N ARG A 374 -15.18 15.04 -18.02
CA ARG A 374 -15.26 16.32 -17.30
C ARG A 374 -14.98 17.50 -18.21
N ARG A 375 -13.93 17.42 -19.02
CA ARG A 375 -13.56 18.49 -19.98
C ARG A 375 -14.66 18.76 -21.01
N LYS A 376 -15.33 17.71 -21.52
CA LYS A 376 -16.42 17.83 -22.49
C LYS A 376 -17.71 18.39 -21.88
N MET A 377 -17.96 18.13 -20.61
CA MET A 377 -19.19 18.59 -19.95
C MET A 377 -19.23 20.11 -19.76
N LYS A 378 -18.11 20.77 -19.42
CA LYS A 378 -18.02 22.23 -19.20
C LYS A 378 -19.17 22.72 -18.32
N LEU A 379 -19.26 22.16 -17.11
CA LEU A 379 -20.33 22.44 -16.16
C LEU A 379 -20.02 23.68 -15.33
N GLN A 380 -21.06 24.40 -14.95
CA GLN A 380 -21.01 25.56 -14.06
C GLN A 380 -22.30 25.56 -13.23
N GLY A 381 -22.16 25.45 -11.92
CA GLY A 381 -23.28 25.41 -10.99
C GLY A 381 -22.84 25.14 -9.55
N PRO A 382 -23.74 25.32 -8.58
CA PRO A 382 -23.43 25.15 -7.16
C PRO A 382 -23.49 23.69 -6.68
N HIS A 383 -24.09 22.78 -7.48
CA HIS A 383 -24.35 21.42 -7.03
C HIS A 383 -23.26 20.44 -7.47
N ALA A 384 -23.09 19.37 -6.70
CA ALA A 384 -22.22 18.25 -7.01
C ALA A 384 -23.05 17.02 -7.44
N ALA A 385 -22.51 16.19 -8.31
CA ALA A 385 -23.07 14.90 -8.67
C ALA A 385 -21.98 13.86 -8.94
N THR A 386 -22.31 12.58 -8.74
CA THR A 386 -21.47 11.46 -9.14
C THR A 386 -22.11 10.78 -10.35
N VAL A 387 -21.32 10.57 -11.40
CA VAL A 387 -21.74 9.83 -12.61
C VAL A 387 -20.93 8.54 -12.66
N PHE A 388 -21.63 7.42 -12.83
CA PHE A 388 -21.05 6.11 -13.04
C PHE A 388 -21.16 5.74 -14.52
N LEU A 389 -20.02 5.59 -15.17
CA LEU A 389 -19.93 5.06 -16.54
C LEU A 389 -19.75 3.55 -16.42
N THR A 390 -20.80 2.79 -16.74
CA THR A 390 -20.84 1.35 -16.46
C THR A 390 -21.65 0.59 -17.50
N ARG A 391 -21.94 -0.67 -17.20
CA ARG A 391 -22.92 -1.50 -17.91
C ARG A 391 -23.97 -1.98 -16.93
N VAL A 392 -25.17 -2.13 -17.43
CA VAL A 392 -26.30 -2.77 -16.73
C VAL A 392 -26.83 -3.86 -17.63
N ALA A 393 -26.78 -5.11 -17.20
CA ALA A 393 -27.13 -6.27 -18.00
C ALA A 393 -26.49 -6.23 -19.42
N GLY A 394 -25.19 -5.98 -19.49
CA GLY A 394 -24.42 -5.86 -20.73
C GLY A 394 -24.55 -4.54 -21.49
N ALA A 395 -25.56 -3.71 -21.21
CA ALA A 395 -25.81 -2.48 -21.93
C ALA A 395 -25.01 -1.30 -21.36
N PRO A 396 -24.26 -0.53 -22.18
CA PRO A 396 -23.58 0.67 -21.74
C PRO A 396 -24.57 1.70 -21.14
N THR A 397 -24.34 2.04 -19.86
CA THR A 397 -25.28 2.82 -19.05
C THR A 397 -24.54 3.91 -18.28
N MET A 398 -25.21 5.01 -18.05
CA MET A 398 -24.77 6.09 -17.15
C MET A 398 -25.77 6.16 -15.99
N LEU A 399 -25.25 6.01 -14.76
CA LEU A 399 -26.03 6.24 -13.55
C LEU A 399 -25.62 7.57 -12.94
N ILE A 400 -26.56 8.30 -12.39
CA ILE A 400 -26.30 9.54 -11.63
C ILE A 400 -26.76 9.31 -10.22
N GLY A 401 -25.93 9.68 -9.26
CA GLY A 401 -26.23 9.49 -7.86
C GLY A 401 -25.54 10.49 -6.96
N GLN A 402 -25.98 10.51 -5.71
CA GLN A 402 -25.43 11.31 -4.63
C GLN A 402 -24.81 10.38 -3.58
N PRO A 403 -23.64 10.72 -3.02
CA PRO A 403 -23.08 9.96 -1.92
C PRO A 403 -24.05 9.94 -0.74
N VAL A 404 -24.30 8.75 -0.19
CA VAL A 404 -25.03 8.60 1.06
C VAL A 404 -24.07 8.95 2.19
N LYS A 405 -24.43 9.92 3.03
CA LYS A 405 -23.64 10.24 4.23
C LYS A 405 -23.78 9.09 5.22
N ARG A 406 -22.69 8.67 5.77
CA ARG A 406 -22.69 7.76 6.92
C ARG A 406 -23.21 8.52 8.14
N SER A 407 -24.05 7.87 8.90
CA SER A 407 -24.61 8.39 10.16
C SER A 407 -23.57 8.44 11.28
#